data_bd44955f3aa67868c3385056bb450eea
#
_entry.id   bd44955f3aa67868c3385056bb450eea
#
_cell.length_a   1.000
_cell.length_b   1.000
_cell.length_c   1.000
_cell.angle_alpha   90.00
_cell.angle_beta   90.00
_cell.angle_gamma   90.00
#
_symmetry.space_group_name_H-M   'P 1'
#
loop_
_entity.id
_entity.type
_entity.pdbx_description
1 polymer ?
#
loop_
_entity_poly.entity_id
_entity_poly.type
_entity_poly.pdbx_seq_one_letter_code
_entity_poly.pdbx_strand_id
1 'polypeptide(L)'
;MELASFGNKRNYEDFKKQIPIKIQPLFDLIRDYCFSLGDDVVEDIRMHRIVFGKSMTFRWFADVAPQDNSVIIKIQKNRKESAQNLQIELDQDLTRLKTILKEAFDTIR
;
A
#
# COMPACT_ATOMS: atom_id res chain seq x y z
N MET A 1 -17.61 -0.32 -15.56
CA MET A 1 -17.46 0.21 -15.42
C MET A 1 -16.99 0.40 -15.29
N GLU A 2 -16.81 0.62 -15.18
CA GLU A 2 -16.42 1.04 -14.99
C GLU A 2 -16.09 1.66 -14.73
N LEU A 3 -16.03 1.95 -14.52
CA LEU A 3 -15.79 2.76 -14.32
C LEU A 3 -15.11 3.09 -14.37
N ALA A 4 -15.10 3.06 -14.59
CA ALA A 4 -14.55 3.50 -14.66
C ALA A 4 -13.92 4.01 -14.59
N SER A 5 -13.88 4.29 -14.53
CA SER A 5 -13.41 4.95 -14.55
C SER A 5 -12.84 5.47 -14.70
N PHE A 6 -13.36 5.23 -14.82
CA PHE A 6 -12.46 6.33 -15.01
C PHE A 6 -11.33 6.00 -15.93
N GLY A 7 -11.58 5.73 -17.09
CA GLY A 7 -10.69 5.56 -18.19
C GLY A 7 -9.28 4.99 -17.98
N ASN A 8 -8.56 5.44 -17.00
CA ASN A 8 -7.16 5.06 -16.81
C ASN A 8 -6.93 4.11 -15.65
N LYS A 9 -7.85 3.21 -15.48
CA LYS A 9 -7.69 2.23 -14.43
C LYS A 9 -6.46 1.37 -14.69
N ARG A 10 -5.52 1.40 -13.75
CA ARG A 10 -4.30 0.63 -13.83
C ARG A 10 -4.45 -0.69 -13.11
N ASN A 11 -3.74 -1.73 -13.58
CA ASN A 11 -3.71 -2.97 -12.86
C ASN A 11 -2.34 -3.20 -12.24
N TYR A 12 -2.29 -4.07 -11.26
CA TYR A 12 -1.09 -4.30 -10.51
C TYR A 12 0.04 -4.90 -11.36
N GLU A 13 -0.28 -5.78 -12.27
CA GLU A 13 0.74 -6.42 -13.11
C GLU A 13 1.48 -5.39 -13.96
N ASP A 14 0.76 -4.44 -14.51
CA ASP A 14 1.37 -3.38 -15.30
C ASP A 14 2.22 -2.46 -14.44
N PHE A 15 1.74 -2.12 -13.24
CA PHE A 15 2.50 -1.32 -12.30
C PHE A 15 3.80 -2.02 -11.92
N LYS A 16 3.70 -3.31 -11.62
CA LYS A 16 4.85 -4.10 -11.19
C LYS A 16 5.95 -4.14 -12.23
N LYS A 17 5.59 -4.16 -13.50
CA LYS A 17 6.58 -4.17 -14.58
C LYS A 17 7.43 -2.91 -14.63
N GLN A 18 6.96 -1.83 -14.05
CA GLN A 18 7.65 -0.54 -14.09
C GLN A 18 8.58 -0.32 -12.90
N ILE A 19 8.57 -1.21 -11.92
CA ILE A 19 9.42 -1.06 -10.75
C ILE A 19 10.61 -2.02 -10.84
N PRO A 20 11.71 -1.70 -10.14
CA PRO A 20 12.90 -2.56 -10.20
C PRO A 20 12.59 -4.00 -9.83
N ILE A 21 13.15 -4.93 -10.60
CA ILE A 21 12.91 -6.35 -10.37
C ILE A 21 13.24 -6.77 -8.95
N LYS A 22 14.30 -6.20 -8.37
CA LYS A 22 14.76 -6.55 -7.03
C LYS A 22 13.70 -6.34 -5.96
N ILE A 23 12.86 -5.32 -6.11
CA ILE A 23 11.87 -4.99 -5.09
C ILE A 23 10.48 -5.53 -5.39
N GLN A 24 10.29 -6.16 -6.55
CA GLN A 24 8.98 -6.71 -6.88
C GLN A 24 8.47 -7.73 -5.84
N PRO A 25 9.31 -8.68 -5.38
CA PRO A 25 8.83 -9.61 -4.35
C PRO A 25 8.45 -8.91 -3.05
N LEU A 26 9.17 -7.86 -2.68
CA LEU A 26 8.84 -7.09 -1.48
C LEU A 26 7.49 -6.39 -1.65
N PHE A 27 7.26 -5.81 -2.81
CA PHE A 27 5.97 -5.18 -3.12
C PHE A 27 4.84 -6.20 -3.04
N ASP A 28 5.06 -7.41 -3.60
CA ASP A 28 4.06 -8.47 -3.53
C ASP A 28 3.72 -8.84 -2.09
N LEU A 29 4.72 -8.97 -1.23
CA LEU A 29 4.50 -9.31 0.18
C LEU A 29 3.70 -8.24 0.90
N ILE A 30 4.04 -6.97 0.67
CA ILE A 30 3.35 -5.86 1.32
C ILE A 30 1.90 -5.80 0.85
N ARG A 31 1.69 -5.94 -0.45
CA ARG A 31 0.36 -5.92 -1.04
C ARG A 31 -0.51 -7.05 -0.48
N ASP A 32 0.04 -8.26 -0.48
CA ASP A 32 -0.69 -9.43 0.03
C ASP A 32 -1.07 -9.23 1.50
N TYR A 33 -0.14 -8.69 2.28
CA TYR A 33 -0.43 -8.45 3.69
C TYR A 33 -1.55 -7.42 3.86
N CYS A 34 -1.51 -6.32 3.10
CA CYS A 34 -2.56 -5.30 3.18
C CYS A 34 -3.92 -5.89 2.88
N PHE A 35 -4.02 -6.71 1.83
CA PHE A 35 -5.29 -7.35 1.49
C PHE A 35 -5.74 -8.35 2.55
N SER A 36 -4.81 -8.96 3.26
CA SER A 36 -5.14 -9.92 4.31
C SER A 36 -5.77 -9.28 5.54
N LEU A 37 -5.69 -7.96 5.67
CA LEU A 37 -6.18 -7.27 6.86
C LEU A 37 -7.70 -7.22 6.94
N GLY A 38 -8.40 -7.30 5.82
CA GLY A 38 -9.86 -7.32 5.82
C GLY A 38 -10.42 -7.42 4.43
N ASP A 39 -11.69 -7.82 4.35
CA ASP A 39 -12.38 -7.96 3.07
C ASP A 39 -12.73 -6.62 2.43
N ASP A 40 -12.69 -5.56 3.20
CA ASP A 40 -13.01 -4.22 2.72
C ASP A 40 -11.79 -3.40 2.31
N VAL A 41 -10.62 -4.02 2.22
CA VAL A 41 -9.43 -3.34 1.71
C VAL A 41 -9.60 -3.12 0.21
N VAL A 42 -9.35 -1.89 -0.23
CA VAL A 42 -9.36 -1.54 -1.64
C VAL A 42 -8.00 -1.00 -2.04
N GLU A 43 -7.66 -1.22 -3.29
CA GLU A 43 -6.37 -0.84 -3.85
C GLU A 43 -6.58 0.22 -4.92
N ASP A 44 -5.87 1.34 -4.80
CA ASP A 44 -5.88 2.40 -5.80
C ASP A 44 -4.48 2.49 -6.39
N ILE A 45 -4.32 1.99 -7.62
CA ILE A 45 -3.02 1.97 -8.29
C ILE A 45 -2.84 3.26 -9.07
N ARG A 46 -1.82 4.02 -8.67
CA ARG A 46 -1.48 5.28 -9.32
C ARG A 46 -0.21 5.10 -10.15
N MET A 47 0.19 6.16 -10.85
CA MET A 47 1.33 6.05 -11.75
C MET A 47 2.60 5.59 -11.05
N HIS A 48 2.89 6.14 -9.86
CA HIS A 48 4.14 5.87 -9.16
C HIS A 48 3.98 5.27 -7.77
N ARG A 49 2.76 4.89 -7.39
CA ARG A 49 2.51 4.34 -6.06
C ARG A 49 1.17 3.63 -6.01
N ILE A 50 0.99 2.85 -4.95
CA ILE A 50 -0.28 2.17 -4.69
C ILE A 50 -0.79 2.60 -3.33
N VAL A 51 -2.06 2.99 -3.26
CA VAL A 51 -2.70 3.40 -2.02
C VAL A 51 -3.70 2.33 -1.61
N PHE A 52 -3.65 1.92 -0.34
CA PHE A 52 -4.58 0.96 0.23
C PHE A 52 -5.49 1.65 1.23
N GLY A 53 -6.77 1.39 1.13
CA GLY A 53 -7.75 2.01 2.01
C GLY A 53 -8.87 1.07 2.39
N LYS A 54 -9.78 1.58 3.21
CA LYS A 54 -11.00 0.88 3.60
C LYS A 54 -12.16 1.39 2.76
N SER A 55 -12.85 0.51 2.07
CA SER A 55 -13.96 0.89 1.19
C SER A 55 -15.11 1.54 1.97
N MET A 56 -15.35 1.07 3.19
CA MET A 56 -16.46 1.58 4.00
C MET A 56 -16.31 3.05 4.39
N THR A 57 -15.09 3.50 4.59
CA THR A 57 -14.83 4.86 5.05
C THR A 57 -14.15 5.73 4.02
N PHE A 58 -13.72 5.14 2.91
CA PHE A 58 -12.92 5.82 1.87
C PHE A 58 -11.65 6.43 2.43
N ARG A 59 -11.13 5.84 3.51
CA ARG A 59 -9.91 6.33 4.14
C ARG A 59 -8.75 5.43 3.78
N TRP A 60 -7.64 6.05 3.36
CA TRP A 60 -6.44 5.28 3.10
C TRP A 60 -5.66 5.07 4.40
N PHE A 61 -5.00 3.92 4.51
CA PHE A 61 -4.14 3.64 5.64
C PHE A 61 -2.69 3.39 5.23
N ALA A 62 -2.44 3.10 3.96
CA ALA A 62 -1.08 2.85 3.48
C ALA A 62 -0.92 3.40 2.07
N ASP A 63 0.25 3.99 1.81
CA ASP A 63 0.63 4.53 0.51
C ASP A 63 2.03 4.00 0.24
N VAL A 64 2.17 3.10 -0.74
CA VAL A 64 3.38 2.32 -0.98
C VAL A 64 4.02 2.75 -2.29
N ALA A 65 5.26 3.21 -2.22
CA ALA A 65 5.98 3.68 -3.40
C ALA A 65 7.35 3.01 -3.52
N PRO A 66 7.79 2.71 -4.75
CA PRO A 66 9.12 2.15 -4.95
C PRO A 66 10.18 3.25 -4.85
N GLN A 67 11.36 2.87 -4.39
CA GLN A 67 12.51 3.76 -4.34
C GLN A 67 13.77 2.92 -4.53
N ASP A 68 14.44 3.07 -5.66
CA ASP A 68 15.67 2.34 -5.98
C ASP A 68 15.67 0.88 -5.49
N ASN A 69 16.32 0.62 -4.35
CA ASN A 69 16.42 -0.73 -3.78
C ASN A 69 15.57 -0.90 -2.53
N SER A 70 14.58 -0.05 -2.33
CA SER A 70 13.73 -0.11 -1.14
C SER A 70 12.31 0.31 -1.49
N VAL A 71 11.43 0.26 -0.49
CA VAL A 71 10.04 0.68 -0.62
C VAL A 71 9.76 1.69 0.48
N ILE A 72 9.12 2.78 0.12
CA ILE A 72 8.69 3.80 1.08
C ILE A 72 7.21 3.60 1.33
N ILE A 73 6.83 3.50 2.60
CA ILE A 73 5.43 3.34 2.98
C ILE A 73 5.03 4.49 3.89
N LYS A 74 3.97 5.17 3.50
CA LYS A 74 3.36 6.21 4.32
C LYS A 74 2.14 5.60 4.96
N ILE A 75 2.07 5.63 6.29
CA ILE A 75 1.01 4.95 7.04
C ILE A 75 0.20 5.98 7.82
N GLN A 76 -1.11 5.93 7.68
CA GLN A 76 -2.04 6.85 8.32
C GLN A 76 -2.94 6.09 9.30
N LYS A 77 -2.91 6.47 10.57
CA LYS A 77 -3.75 5.85 11.60
C LYS A 77 -5.06 6.57 11.80
N ASN A 78 -5.04 7.90 11.72
CA ASN A 78 -6.24 8.70 11.90
C ASN A 78 -6.01 10.09 11.29
N ARG A 79 -7.05 10.92 11.32
CA ARG A 79 -6.99 12.25 10.71
C ARG A 79 -6.08 13.22 11.45
N LYS A 80 -5.95 13.05 12.75
CA LYS A 80 -5.29 14.05 13.60
C LYS A 80 -3.80 13.94 13.62
N GLU A 81 -3.29 12.74 13.42
CA GLU A 81 -1.85 12.50 13.46
C GLU A 81 -1.26 12.55 12.06
N SER A 82 -0.04 13.03 11.98
CA SER A 82 0.71 13.01 10.73
C SER A 82 0.98 11.58 10.31
N ALA A 83 1.02 11.34 9.00
CA ALA A 83 1.37 10.04 8.49
C ALA A 83 2.80 9.68 8.89
N GLN A 84 3.01 8.42 9.20
CA GLN A 84 4.32 7.88 9.52
C GLN A 84 4.96 7.35 8.24
N ASN A 85 6.20 7.74 7.98
CA ASN A 85 6.94 7.26 6.79
C ASN A 85 7.94 6.22 7.22
N LEU A 86 7.93 5.07 6.53
CA LEU A 86 8.87 3.99 6.77
C LEU A 86 9.56 3.62 5.48
N GLN A 87 10.87 3.40 5.57
CA GLN A 87 11.64 2.89 4.44
C GLN A 87 11.94 1.43 4.72
N ILE A 88 11.53 0.55 3.81
CA ILE A 88 11.70 -0.90 3.97
C ILE A 88 12.76 -1.39 3.01
N GLU A 89 13.82 -1.98 3.55
CA GLU A 89 14.92 -2.53 2.77
C GLU A 89 14.60 -3.95 2.31
N LEU A 90 15.34 -4.41 1.30
CA LEU A 90 15.07 -5.69 0.65
C LEU A 90 15.01 -6.89 1.60
N ASP A 91 15.96 -7.01 2.51
CA ASP A 91 16.06 -8.16 3.38
C ASP A 91 15.59 -7.89 4.80
N GLN A 92 14.83 -6.82 4.96
CA GLN A 92 14.36 -6.41 6.27
C GLN A 92 13.26 -7.33 6.79
N ASP A 93 13.30 -7.62 8.08
CA ASP A 93 12.23 -8.34 8.76
C ASP A 93 10.98 -7.45 8.75
N LEU A 94 9.86 -8.00 8.29
CA LEU A 94 8.62 -7.24 8.12
C LEU A 94 7.69 -7.29 9.33
N THR A 95 8.10 -7.93 10.43
CA THR A 95 7.26 -8.07 11.61
C THR A 95 6.77 -6.72 12.14
N ARG A 96 7.68 -5.77 12.27
CA ARG A 96 7.32 -4.42 12.75
C ARG A 96 6.39 -3.72 11.77
N LEU A 97 6.67 -3.82 10.48
CA LEU A 97 5.83 -3.21 9.45
C LEU A 97 4.42 -3.78 9.52
N LYS A 98 4.30 -5.10 9.63
CA LYS A 98 2.99 -5.76 9.71
C LYS A 98 2.21 -5.30 10.92
N THR A 99 2.87 -5.16 12.06
CA THR A 99 2.22 -4.67 13.28
C THR A 99 1.69 -3.26 13.09
N ILE A 100 2.50 -2.38 12.49
CA ILE A 100 2.12 -0.99 12.27
C ILE A 100 0.96 -0.90 11.28
N LEU A 101 1.00 -1.68 10.21
CA LEU A 101 -0.07 -1.68 9.21
C LEU A 101 -1.38 -2.17 9.79
N LYS A 102 -1.33 -3.24 10.58
CA LYS A 102 -2.54 -3.77 11.20
C LYS A 102 -3.13 -2.76 12.18
N GLU A 103 -2.28 -2.12 12.97
CA GLU A 103 -2.72 -1.11 13.92
C GLU A 103 -3.37 0.06 13.20
N ALA A 104 -2.77 0.51 12.10
CA ALA A 104 -3.34 1.59 11.31
C ALA A 104 -4.69 1.19 10.73
N PHE A 105 -4.78 -0.01 10.16
CA PHE A 105 -6.02 -0.51 9.59
C PHE A 105 -7.13 -0.59 10.65
N ASP A 106 -6.80 -1.12 11.83
CA ASP A 106 -7.78 -1.27 12.91
C ASP A 106 -8.23 0.06 13.49
N THR A 107 -7.37 1.06 13.46
CA THR A 107 -7.63 2.36 14.09
C THR A 107 -8.33 3.35 13.16
N ILE A 108 -8.03 3.30 11.87
CA ILE A 108 -8.56 4.28 10.93
C ILE A 108 -10.08 4.14 10.78
N ARG A 109 -10.78 5.29 10.70
CA ARG A 109 -12.24 5.30 10.64
C ARG A 109 -12.73 5.96 9.37
#